data_c91cdb1befdba74223b1b6fc0facb1d1
#
_entry.id   c91cdb1befdba74223b1b6fc0facb1d1
#
_cell.length_a   1.000
_cell.length_b   1.000
_cell.length_c   1.000
_cell.angle_alpha   90.00
_cell.angle_beta   90.00
_cell.angle_gamma   90.00
#
_symmetry.space_group_name_H-M   'P 1'
#
loop_
_entity.id
_entity.type
_entity.pdbx_description
1 polymer ?
#
loop_
_entity_poly.entity_id
_entity_poly.type
_entity_poly.pdbx_seq_one_letter_code
_entity_poly.pdbx_strand_id
1 'polypeptide(L)'
;ETHMTNTVKIGDTVEFGAGALGLIAGPCVIESRDHCLRVATEAAAVARQLGVPFVFKASFDKANRTSIDSYRGPGIDAGLEILAEVRDTVGAPVATDVHAVDQVVAVAETVDLIQIPAFLSRQTDLLVAAAGSGRPVNVKKGQFLAPADMKHVVGKLEAAGATGIMLTERGTSFGYNNLVVDFKGICRLADFGYPVVFDVTHSLQLPGAGEGETAGERRFAEPLARAAAAIGVDVMFIEVHDDPAAALSDGSTQLPIGRLQALLEEALRVHSAAATRAVDQGVAS
;
A
#
# COMPACT_ATOMS: atom_id res chain seq x y z
N GLU A 1 2.97 -27.80 -4.23
CA GLU A 1 3.27 -26.99 -5.42
C GLU A 1 3.59 -25.59 -4.95
N THR A 2 4.82 -25.13 -5.18
CA THR A 2 5.21 -23.74 -4.97
C THR A 2 4.45 -22.90 -6.00
N HIS A 3 3.40 -22.20 -5.58
CA HIS A 3 2.78 -21.20 -6.44
C HIS A 3 3.80 -20.12 -6.76
N MET A 4 4.19 -20.05 -8.04
CA MET A 4 5.04 -18.95 -8.50
C MET A 4 4.20 -17.66 -8.50
N THR A 5 4.58 -16.70 -7.70
CA THR A 5 3.94 -15.38 -7.71
C THR A 5 4.29 -14.68 -9.02
N ASN A 6 3.28 -14.11 -9.70
CA ASN A 6 3.54 -13.26 -10.86
C ASN A 6 4.27 -12.00 -10.41
N THR A 7 5.34 -11.63 -11.10
CA THR A 7 6.03 -10.37 -10.81
C THR A 7 5.28 -9.19 -11.41
N VAL A 8 5.34 -8.04 -10.75
CA VAL A 8 4.72 -6.78 -11.20
C VAL A 8 5.80 -5.71 -11.33
N LYS A 9 5.99 -5.23 -12.56
CA LYS A 9 6.90 -4.12 -12.86
C LYS A 9 6.20 -2.79 -12.64
N ILE A 10 6.86 -1.87 -11.94
CA ILE A 10 6.37 -0.53 -11.65
C ILE A 10 7.41 0.49 -12.12
N GLY A 11 7.05 1.28 -13.10
CA GLY A 11 8.01 2.09 -13.84
C GLY A 11 9.10 1.21 -14.46
N ASP A 12 10.30 1.78 -14.60
CA ASP A 12 11.44 1.09 -15.23
C ASP A 12 12.36 0.40 -14.21
N THR A 13 12.21 0.68 -12.92
CA THR A 13 13.24 0.36 -11.91
C THR A 13 12.78 -0.55 -10.79
N VAL A 14 11.48 -0.77 -10.60
CA VAL A 14 10.93 -1.56 -9.49
C VAL A 14 10.20 -2.78 -10.00
N GLU A 15 10.43 -3.92 -9.36
CA GLU A 15 9.71 -5.16 -9.56
C GLU A 15 9.33 -5.75 -8.20
N PHE A 16 8.04 -6.06 -8.00
CA PHE A 16 7.54 -6.74 -6.81
C PHE A 16 7.11 -8.18 -7.14
N GLY A 17 7.16 -9.06 -6.14
CA GLY A 17 6.83 -10.49 -6.30
C GLY A 17 8.00 -11.37 -6.73
N ALA A 18 9.22 -10.81 -6.85
CA ALA A 18 10.44 -11.54 -7.22
C ALA A 18 11.19 -12.14 -6.01
N GLY A 19 10.55 -12.23 -4.85
CA GLY A 19 11.12 -12.80 -3.63
C GLY A 19 11.84 -11.80 -2.71
N ALA A 20 12.13 -10.59 -3.17
CA ALA A 20 12.61 -9.51 -2.32
C ALA A 20 11.42 -8.78 -1.66
N LEU A 21 11.54 -8.43 -0.38
CA LEU A 21 10.55 -7.61 0.29
C LEU A 21 10.60 -6.17 -0.24
N GLY A 22 9.49 -5.69 -0.80
CA GLY A 22 9.33 -4.34 -1.32
C GLY A 22 8.72 -3.36 -0.31
N LEU A 23 8.76 -2.08 -0.65
CA LEU A 23 8.20 -0.99 0.15
C LEU A 23 7.37 -0.05 -0.73
N ILE A 24 6.15 0.23 -0.28
CA ILE A 24 5.35 1.38 -0.71
C ILE A 24 5.23 2.31 0.49
N ALA A 25 5.77 3.52 0.43
CA ALA A 25 5.66 4.45 1.55
C ALA A 25 5.56 5.91 1.11
N GLY A 26 5.03 6.74 2.00
CA GLY A 26 4.85 8.17 1.86
C GLY A 26 3.79 8.70 2.84
N PRO A 27 3.43 9.98 2.81
CA PRO A 27 2.41 10.51 3.70
C PRO A 27 1.01 10.02 3.29
N CYS A 28 0.09 10.04 4.25
CA CYS A 28 -1.31 9.67 4.00
C CYS A 28 -1.93 10.50 2.86
N VAL A 29 -1.72 11.81 2.89
CA VAL A 29 -2.21 12.79 1.92
C VAL A 29 -1.09 13.78 1.58
N ILE A 30 -1.13 14.37 0.39
CA ILE A 30 -0.25 15.49 0.03
C ILE A 30 -0.71 16.72 0.83
N GLU A 31 0.09 17.15 1.79
CA GLU A 31 -0.19 18.32 2.61
C GLU A 31 0.40 19.60 1.98
N SER A 32 1.61 19.49 1.47
CA SER A 32 2.26 20.51 0.65
C SER A 32 3.33 19.88 -0.23
N ARG A 33 3.76 20.62 -1.25
CA ARG A 33 4.86 20.24 -2.13
C ARG A 33 6.15 19.95 -1.33
N ASP A 34 6.56 20.87 -0.47
CA ASP A 34 7.81 20.76 0.26
C ASP A 34 7.79 19.60 1.28
N HIS A 35 6.65 19.38 1.95
CA HIS A 35 6.47 18.23 2.84
C HIS A 35 6.60 16.91 2.05
N CYS A 36 5.93 16.81 0.90
CA CYS A 36 5.95 15.63 0.06
C CYS A 36 7.37 15.28 -0.41
N LEU A 37 8.13 16.28 -0.87
CA LEU A 37 9.53 16.12 -1.30
C LEU A 37 10.46 15.71 -0.17
N ARG A 38 10.33 16.29 1.03
CA ARG A 38 11.14 15.90 2.20
C ARG A 38 10.89 14.45 2.59
N VAL A 39 9.62 14.06 2.74
CA VAL A 39 9.24 12.68 3.11
C VAL A 39 9.70 11.69 2.04
N ALA A 40 9.53 12.02 0.76
CA ALA A 40 9.95 11.17 -0.35
C ALA A 40 11.48 10.96 -0.36
N THR A 41 12.24 12.04 -0.16
CA THR A 41 13.70 11.99 -0.13
C THR A 41 14.22 11.11 1.00
N GLU A 42 13.65 11.25 2.19
CA GLU A 42 14.06 10.45 3.35
C GLU A 42 13.66 8.98 3.19
N ALA A 43 12.43 8.69 2.76
CA ALA A 43 11.98 7.32 2.52
C ALA A 43 12.80 6.63 1.43
N ALA A 44 13.09 7.33 0.32
CA ALA A 44 13.93 6.81 -0.76
C ALA A 44 15.37 6.56 -0.31
N ALA A 45 15.93 7.41 0.57
CA ALA A 45 17.26 7.21 1.13
C ALA A 45 17.33 5.94 1.98
N VAL A 46 16.33 5.72 2.86
CA VAL A 46 16.22 4.51 3.68
C VAL A 46 16.10 3.27 2.79
N ALA A 47 15.20 3.29 1.81
CA ALA A 47 15.01 2.16 0.90
C ALA A 47 16.29 1.82 0.12
N ARG A 48 16.99 2.83 -0.40
CA ARG A 48 18.26 2.66 -1.12
C ARG A 48 19.36 2.10 -0.23
N GLN A 49 19.47 2.59 1.01
CA GLN A 49 20.47 2.10 1.98
C GLN A 49 20.25 0.62 2.30
N LEU A 50 18.99 0.17 2.37
CA LEU A 50 18.63 -1.21 2.69
C LEU A 50 18.50 -2.12 1.45
N GLY A 51 18.65 -1.57 0.24
CA GLY A 51 18.46 -2.32 -1.01
C GLY A 51 17.01 -2.79 -1.24
N VAL A 52 16.03 -2.06 -0.73
CA VAL A 52 14.60 -2.40 -0.82
C VAL A 52 13.99 -1.76 -2.07
N PRO A 53 13.33 -2.52 -2.96
CA PRO A 53 12.54 -1.96 -4.04
C PRO A 53 11.46 -1.01 -3.49
N PHE A 54 11.39 0.22 -3.99
CA PHE A 54 10.61 1.29 -3.38
C PHE A 54 9.71 2.01 -4.36
N VAL A 55 8.46 2.24 -3.96
CA VAL A 55 7.48 3.11 -4.63
C VAL A 55 7.02 4.17 -3.63
N PHE A 56 7.11 5.44 -4.01
CA PHE A 56 6.54 6.53 -3.20
C PHE A 56 5.04 6.61 -3.40
N LYS A 57 4.26 6.78 -2.32
CA LYS A 57 2.80 6.92 -2.41
C LYS A 57 2.31 8.10 -1.60
N ALA A 58 1.47 8.94 -2.21
CA ALA A 58 0.67 9.93 -1.50
C ALA A 58 -0.69 10.13 -2.21
N SER A 59 -1.75 10.45 -1.45
CA SER A 59 -3.07 10.72 -2.01
C SER A 59 -3.22 12.20 -2.35
N PHE A 60 -3.75 12.51 -3.52
CA PHE A 60 -4.12 13.89 -3.90
C PHE A 60 -5.46 14.33 -3.30
N ASP A 61 -6.30 13.36 -2.91
CA ASP A 61 -7.59 13.57 -2.26
C ASP A 61 -7.90 12.43 -1.27
N LYS A 62 -8.54 12.76 -0.18
CA LYS A 62 -9.15 11.84 0.78
C LYS A 62 -10.67 11.92 0.66
N ALA A 63 -11.24 11.23 -0.35
CA ALA A 63 -12.65 11.31 -0.70
C ALA A 63 -13.60 10.72 0.35
N ASN A 64 -13.10 9.96 1.32
CA ASN A 64 -13.87 9.23 2.33
C ASN A 64 -13.71 9.78 3.76
N ARG A 65 -13.44 11.08 3.91
CA ARG A 65 -13.29 11.70 5.26
C ARG A 65 -14.55 11.57 6.09
N THR A 66 -14.38 11.39 7.40
CA THR A 66 -15.50 11.30 8.35
C THR A 66 -16.21 12.64 8.50
N SER A 67 -15.47 13.75 8.64
CA SER A 67 -16.03 15.10 8.70
C SER A 67 -15.91 15.82 7.37
N ILE A 68 -16.91 16.61 7.02
CA ILE A 68 -16.90 17.47 5.83
C ILE A 68 -15.82 18.56 5.91
N ASP A 69 -15.46 18.97 7.13
CA ASP A 69 -14.47 20.02 7.39
C ASP A 69 -13.02 19.50 7.40
N SER A 70 -12.82 18.17 7.31
CA SER A 70 -11.49 17.58 7.32
C SER A 70 -10.71 17.91 6.05
N TYR A 71 -9.40 18.10 6.18
CA TYR A 71 -8.51 18.31 5.04
C TYR A 71 -8.58 17.13 4.06
N ARG A 72 -8.76 17.42 2.78
CA ARG A 72 -8.90 16.39 1.75
C ARG A 72 -7.66 16.22 0.88
N GLY A 73 -6.84 17.23 0.75
CA GLY A 73 -5.69 17.25 -0.16
C GLY A 73 -5.74 18.45 -1.11
N PRO A 74 -4.71 18.60 -1.98
CA PRO A 74 -4.62 19.72 -2.92
C PRO A 74 -5.53 19.59 -4.16
N GLY A 75 -6.19 18.44 -4.34
CA GLY A 75 -6.92 18.11 -5.56
C GLY A 75 -6.04 17.44 -6.62
N ILE A 76 -6.68 16.98 -7.71
CA ILE A 76 -6.03 16.12 -8.70
C ILE A 76 -4.90 16.83 -9.44
N ASP A 77 -5.13 18.03 -9.98
CA ASP A 77 -4.16 18.71 -10.84
C ASP A 77 -2.87 19.03 -10.08
N ALA A 78 -2.98 19.76 -8.96
CA ALA A 78 -1.84 20.10 -8.12
C ALA A 78 -1.18 18.85 -7.50
N GLY A 79 -1.97 17.84 -7.14
CA GLY A 79 -1.45 16.60 -6.60
C GLY A 79 -0.61 15.80 -7.59
N LEU A 80 -1.03 15.73 -8.85
CA LEU A 80 -0.30 15.05 -9.91
C LEU A 80 0.99 15.79 -10.28
N GLU A 81 0.97 17.14 -10.32
CA GLU A 81 2.19 17.93 -10.50
C GLU A 81 3.22 17.66 -9.42
N ILE A 82 2.80 17.61 -8.15
CA ILE A 82 3.69 17.31 -7.02
C ILE A 82 4.25 15.88 -7.13
N LEU A 83 3.42 14.89 -7.49
CA LEU A 83 3.88 13.49 -7.63
C LEU A 83 4.88 13.34 -8.79
N ALA A 84 4.66 14.01 -9.91
CA ALA A 84 5.62 14.03 -11.02
C ALA A 84 6.96 14.60 -10.57
N GLU A 85 6.96 15.71 -9.84
CA GLU A 85 8.17 16.32 -9.32
C GLU A 85 8.89 15.43 -8.29
N VAL A 86 8.14 14.75 -7.41
CA VAL A 86 8.71 13.76 -6.48
C VAL A 86 9.42 12.66 -7.26
N ARG A 87 8.78 12.07 -8.27
CA ARG A 87 9.39 11.03 -9.11
C ARG A 87 10.70 11.51 -9.71
N ASP A 88 10.70 12.69 -10.31
CA ASP A 88 11.87 13.23 -11.00
C ASP A 88 12.99 13.59 -10.01
N THR A 89 12.65 14.04 -8.80
CA THR A 89 13.61 14.43 -7.76
C THR A 89 14.27 13.24 -7.08
N VAL A 90 13.48 12.21 -6.70
CA VAL A 90 14.01 11.09 -5.93
C VAL A 90 14.41 9.89 -6.79
N GLY A 91 14.01 9.87 -8.06
CA GLY A 91 14.29 8.80 -9.01
C GLY A 91 13.59 7.48 -8.64
N ALA A 92 12.42 7.55 -8.02
CA ALA A 92 11.62 6.40 -7.65
C ALA A 92 10.22 6.48 -8.27
N PRO A 93 9.61 5.35 -8.66
CA PRO A 93 8.23 5.32 -9.13
C PRO A 93 7.27 5.89 -8.09
N VAL A 94 6.16 6.46 -8.56
CA VAL A 94 5.15 7.08 -7.71
C VAL A 94 3.79 6.41 -7.87
N ALA A 95 3.00 6.44 -6.81
CA ALA A 95 1.65 5.90 -6.73
C ALA A 95 0.67 6.90 -6.12
N THR A 96 -0.58 6.83 -6.55
CA THR A 96 -1.71 7.49 -5.88
C THR A 96 -2.98 6.66 -6.01
N ASP A 97 -4.00 6.99 -5.23
CA ASP A 97 -5.30 6.36 -5.31
C ASP A 97 -6.28 7.16 -6.18
N VAL A 98 -7.18 6.44 -6.86
CA VAL A 98 -8.28 6.99 -7.66
C VAL A 98 -9.62 6.72 -6.98
N HIS A 99 -10.58 7.65 -7.11
CA HIS A 99 -11.87 7.57 -6.44
C HIS A 99 -13.05 7.55 -7.42
N ALA A 100 -12.83 7.96 -8.68
CA ALA A 100 -13.82 8.01 -9.75
C ALA A 100 -13.18 7.64 -11.09
N VAL A 101 -14.00 7.18 -12.03
CA VAL A 101 -13.55 6.68 -13.34
C VAL A 101 -12.87 7.77 -14.17
N ASP A 102 -13.39 8.99 -14.11
CA ASP A 102 -12.87 10.15 -14.84
C ASP A 102 -11.47 10.61 -14.40
N GLN A 103 -11.04 10.23 -13.20
CA GLN A 103 -9.69 10.52 -12.69
C GLN A 103 -8.62 9.60 -13.29
N VAL A 104 -9.00 8.40 -13.75
CA VAL A 104 -8.05 7.33 -14.09
C VAL A 104 -7.09 7.74 -15.20
N VAL A 105 -7.57 8.40 -16.24
CA VAL A 105 -6.74 8.79 -17.40
C VAL A 105 -5.64 9.75 -16.98
N ALA A 106 -5.97 10.85 -16.30
CA ALA A 106 -5.00 11.83 -15.84
C ALA A 106 -4.00 11.23 -14.84
N VAL A 107 -4.48 10.38 -13.93
CA VAL A 107 -3.62 9.68 -12.96
C VAL A 107 -2.64 8.74 -13.69
N ALA A 108 -3.11 7.94 -14.64
CA ALA A 108 -2.28 6.98 -15.37
C ALA A 108 -1.18 7.64 -16.22
N GLU A 109 -1.38 8.86 -16.71
CA GLU A 109 -0.35 9.63 -17.42
C GLU A 109 0.81 10.04 -16.50
N THR A 110 0.54 10.20 -15.21
CA THR A 110 1.50 10.73 -14.25
C THR A 110 2.15 9.66 -13.39
N VAL A 111 1.37 8.71 -12.84
CA VAL A 111 1.88 7.75 -11.86
C VAL A 111 2.24 6.40 -12.49
N ASP A 112 3.05 5.62 -11.78
CA ASP A 112 3.55 4.32 -12.22
C ASP A 112 2.72 3.16 -11.64
N LEU A 113 1.96 3.41 -10.56
CA LEU A 113 1.09 2.45 -9.89
C LEU A 113 -0.21 3.13 -9.48
N ILE A 114 -1.35 2.57 -9.89
CA ILE A 114 -2.67 3.05 -9.47
C ILE A 114 -3.14 2.23 -8.26
N GLN A 115 -3.62 2.91 -7.22
CA GLN A 115 -4.24 2.26 -6.08
C GLN A 115 -5.76 2.41 -6.11
N ILE A 116 -6.46 1.29 -5.83
CA ILE A 116 -7.90 1.29 -5.56
C ILE A 116 -8.13 1.24 -4.05
N PRO A 117 -8.78 2.26 -3.47
CA PRO A 117 -9.11 2.29 -2.04
C PRO A 117 -9.99 1.11 -1.60
N ALA A 118 -9.88 0.72 -0.34
CA ALA A 118 -10.58 -0.43 0.23
C ALA A 118 -12.12 -0.33 0.08
N PHE A 119 -12.71 0.84 0.31
CA PHE A 119 -14.16 1.03 0.15
C PHE A 119 -14.63 0.89 -1.30
N LEU A 120 -13.76 1.10 -2.27
CA LEU A 120 -14.06 1.05 -3.69
C LEU A 120 -13.62 -0.25 -4.36
N SER A 121 -13.11 -1.21 -3.59
CA SER A 121 -12.55 -2.47 -4.11
C SER A 121 -13.54 -3.33 -4.90
N ARG A 122 -14.85 -3.10 -4.78
CA ARG A 122 -15.89 -3.80 -5.54
C ARG A 122 -16.46 -3.02 -6.73
N GLN A 123 -16.09 -1.75 -6.92
CA GLN A 123 -16.63 -0.88 -7.97
C GLN A 123 -16.13 -1.33 -9.35
N THR A 124 -17.00 -1.99 -10.10
CA THR A 124 -16.63 -2.64 -11.37
C THR A 124 -16.06 -1.66 -12.37
N ASP A 125 -16.74 -0.52 -12.58
CA ASP A 125 -16.31 0.46 -13.59
C ASP A 125 -14.96 1.07 -13.26
N LEU A 126 -14.69 1.33 -11.96
CA LEU A 126 -13.40 1.85 -11.52
C LEU A 126 -12.26 0.83 -11.70
N LEU A 127 -12.51 -0.44 -11.35
CA LEU A 127 -11.54 -1.53 -11.56
C LEU A 127 -11.22 -1.72 -13.05
N VAL A 128 -12.24 -1.74 -13.90
CA VAL A 128 -12.09 -1.89 -15.35
C VAL A 128 -11.34 -0.71 -15.96
N ALA A 129 -11.66 0.52 -15.55
CA ALA A 129 -10.96 1.71 -16.02
C ALA A 129 -9.49 1.70 -15.59
N ALA A 130 -9.20 1.38 -14.32
CA ALA A 130 -7.83 1.31 -13.82
C ALA A 130 -7.02 0.22 -14.54
N ALA A 131 -7.59 -0.98 -14.75
CA ALA A 131 -6.94 -2.07 -15.49
C ALA A 131 -6.65 -1.68 -16.94
N GLY A 132 -7.60 -1.03 -17.62
CA GLY A 132 -7.46 -0.57 -19.01
C GLY A 132 -6.52 0.61 -19.21
N SER A 133 -6.02 1.22 -18.13
CA SER A 133 -5.08 2.36 -18.20
C SER A 133 -3.67 1.99 -18.66
N GLY A 134 -3.33 0.71 -18.64
CA GLY A 134 -1.98 0.21 -18.92
C GLY A 134 -1.01 0.31 -17.74
N ARG A 135 -1.45 0.82 -16.58
CA ARG A 135 -0.66 0.84 -15.34
C ARG A 135 -0.98 -0.37 -14.47
N PRO A 136 -0.02 -0.88 -13.69
CA PRO A 136 -0.29 -1.86 -12.64
C PRO A 136 -1.29 -1.30 -11.63
N VAL A 137 -2.10 -2.19 -11.04
CA VAL A 137 -3.15 -1.81 -10.10
C VAL A 137 -2.95 -2.53 -8.76
N ASN A 138 -2.84 -1.76 -7.68
CA ASN A 138 -2.86 -2.27 -6.31
C ASN A 138 -4.27 -2.09 -5.72
N VAL A 139 -4.95 -3.19 -5.40
CA VAL A 139 -6.30 -3.12 -4.81
C VAL A 139 -6.24 -3.41 -3.32
N LYS A 140 -6.65 -2.43 -2.51
CA LYS A 140 -6.83 -2.64 -1.07
C LYS A 140 -8.10 -3.45 -0.82
N LYS A 141 -7.96 -4.60 -0.16
CA LYS A 141 -9.10 -5.43 0.23
C LYS A 141 -10.03 -4.64 1.16
N GLY A 142 -11.30 -4.58 0.83
CA GLY A 142 -12.29 -3.96 1.71
C GLY A 142 -12.36 -4.66 3.07
N GLN A 143 -12.54 -3.89 4.15
CA GLN A 143 -12.66 -4.42 5.52
C GLN A 143 -13.84 -5.37 5.69
N PHE A 144 -14.81 -5.28 4.79
CA PHE A 144 -16.04 -6.07 4.72
C PHE A 144 -15.94 -7.29 3.81
N LEU A 145 -14.80 -7.50 3.12
CA LEU A 145 -14.59 -8.62 2.20
C LEU A 145 -13.87 -9.78 2.91
N ALA A 146 -14.36 -10.99 2.66
CA ALA A 146 -13.55 -12.17 2.92
C ALA A 146 -12.36 -12.21 1.94
N PRO A 147 -11.18 -12.72 2.35
CA PRO A 147 -10.04 -12.85 1.45
C PRO A 147 -10.37 -13.60 0.16
N ALA A 148 -11.18 -14.67 0.23
CA ALA A 148 -11.60 -15.46 -0.92
C ALA A 148 -12.45 -14.66 -1.93
N ASP A 149 -13.16 -13.63 -1.51
CA ASP A 149 -13.98 -12.80 -2.40
C ASP A 149 -13.15 -11.90 -3.33
N MET A 150 -11.86 -11.72 -3.00
CA MET A 150 -10.93 -10.99 -3.88
C MET A 150 -10.77 -11.67 -5.25
N LYS A 151 -11.12 -12.95 -5.40
CA LYS A 151 -11.21 -13.63 -6.72
C LYS A 151 -12.05 -12.85 -7.73
N HIS A 152 -13.13 -12.20 -7.28
CA HIS A 152 -14.01 -11.42 -8.16
C HIS A 152 -13.38 -10.09 -8.57
N VAL A 153 -12.54 -9.51 -7.71
CA VAL A 153 -11.74 -8.32 -8.01
C VAL A 153 -10.67 -8.68 -9.05
N VAL A 154 -9.92 -9.75 -8.78
CA VAL A 154 -8.89 -10.27 -9.70
C VAL A 154 -9.50 -10.58 -11.07
N GLY A 155 -10.61 -11.33 -11.12
CA GLY A 155 -11.25 -11.67 -12.39
C GLY A 155 -11.72 -10.47 -13.20
N LYS A 156 -12.12 -9.36 -12.56
CA LYS A 156 -12.46 -8.11 -13.27
C LYS A 156 -11.23 -7.44 -13.87
N LEU A 157 -10.14 -7.40 -13.11
CA LEU A 157 -8.89 -6.80 -13.56
C LEU A 157 -8.25 -7.59 -14.71
N GLU A 158 -8.25 -8.93 -14.61
CA GLU A 158 -7.79 -9.83 -15.68
C GLU A 158 -8.63 -9.68 -16.95
N ALA A 159 -9.95 -9.70 -16.81
CA ALA A 159 -10.86 -9.53 -17.94
C ALA A 159 -10.72 -8.17 -18.64
N ALA A 160 -10.30 -7.15 -17.91
CA ALA A 160 -10.03 -5.81 -18.44
C ALA A 160 -8.57 -5.62 -18.94
N GLY A 161 -7.73 -6.66 -18.89
CA GLY A 161 -6.38 -6.65 -19.44
C GLY A 161 -5.35 -5.94 -18.56
N ALA A 162 -5.49 -6.00 -17.22
CA ALA A 162 -4.52 -5.41 -16.31
C ALA A 162 -3.09 -5.88 -16.60
N THR A 163 -2.13 -4.97 -16.65
CA THR A 163 -0.72 -5.25 -16.90
C THR A 163 0.03 -5.79 -15.68
N GLY A 164 -0.52 -5.59 -14.49
CA GLY A 164 -0.04 -6.09 -13.21
C GLY A 164 -1.09 -5.89 -12.13
N ILE A 165 -1.24 -6.87 -11.26
CA ILE A 165 -2.20 -6.86 -10.16
C ILE A 165 -1.45 -7.05 -8.84
N MET A 166 -1.79 -6.27 -7.82
CA MET A 166 -1.32 -6.45 -6.45
C MET A 166 -2.51 -6.41 -5.50
N LEU A 167 -2.48 -7.21 -4.46
CA LEU A 167 -3.56 -7.34 -3.49
C LEU A 167 -3.11 -6.92 -2.11
N THR A 168 -3.77 -5.92 -1.52
CA THR A 168 -3.39 -5.39 -0.21
C THR A 168 -4.33 -5.87 0.91
N GLU A 169 -3.78 -6.57 1.90
CA GLU A 169 -4.44 -6.78 3.19
C GLU A 169 -4.25 -5.54 4.08
N ARG A 170 -5.34 -5.07 4.71
CA ARG A 170 -5.36 -3.87 5.57
C ARG A 170 -6.26 -3.98 6.79
N GLY A 171 -6.58 -5.19 7.19
CA GLY A 171 -7.49 -5.49 8.27
C GLY A 171 -8.94 -5.70 7.82
N THR A 172 -9.67 -6.43 8.65
CA THR A 172 -11.08 -6.77 8.49
C THR A 172 -11.85 -6.25 9.69
N SER A 173 -13.06 -5.72 9.48
CA SER A 173 -13.94 -5.28 10.56
C SER A 173 -14.26 -6.44 11.50
N PHE A 174 -14.05 -6.22 12.79
CA PHE A 174 -14.33 -7.20 13.85
C PHE A 174 -15.09 -6.53 15.00
N GLY A 175 -16.39 -6.56 14.90
CA GLY A 175 -17.26 -5.76 15.74
C GLY A 175 -17.26 -4.28 15.35
N TYR A 176 -17.62 -3.39 16.27
CA TYR A 176 -17.57 -1.95 16.07
C TYR A 176 -16.19 -1.38 16.39
N ASN A 177 -15.77 -0.38 15.63
CA ASN A 177 -14.58 0.42 15.87
C ASN A 177 -13.26 -0.38 16.03
N ASN A 178 -13.18 -1.54 15.43
CA ASN A 178 -11.98 -2.38 15.50
C ASN A 178 -11.70 -3.09 14.18
N LEU A 179 -10.42 -3.30 13.91
CA LEU A 179 -9.94 -4.11 12.81
C LEU A 179 -9.03 -5.21 13.35
N VAL A 180 -9.10 -6.38 12.70
CA VAL A 180 -8.16 -7.49 12.94
C VAL A 180 -7.50 -7.89 11.63
N VAL A 181 -6.26 -8.35 11.70
CA VAL A 181 -5.54 -8.92 10.55
C VAL A 181 -5.73 -10.44 10.57
N ASP A 182 -6.33 -10.98 9.52
CA ASP A 182 -6.38 -12.42 9.27
C ASP A 182 -5.11 -12.86 8.53
N PHE A 183 -4.11 -13.34 9.27
CA PHE A 183 -2.87 -13.84 8.68
C PHE A 183 -3.06 -15.07 7.78
N LYS A 184 -4.08 -15.91 8.02
CA LYS A 184 -4.47 -16.97 7.06
C LYS A 184 -5.06 -16.37 5.78
N GLY A 185 -5.72 -15.23 5.92
CA GLY A 185 -6.24 -14.46 4.80
C GLY A 185 -5.15 -13.96 3.86
N ILE A 186 -3.98 -13.60 4.39
CA ILE A 186 -2.80 -13.22 3.58
C ILE A 186 -2.37 -14.40 2.70
N CYS A 187 -2.27 -15.61 3.26
CA CYS A 187 -1.96 -16.81 2.46
C CYS A 187 -3.00 -17.05 1.36
N ARG A 188 -4.30 -16.87 1.67
CA ARG A 188 -5.37 -17.00 0.66
C ARG A 188 -5.32 -15.94 -0.44
N LEU A 189 -4.80 -14.74 -0.16
CA LEU A 189 -4.55 -13.74 -1.20
C LEU A 189 -3.38 -14.16 -2.09
N ALA A 190 -2.33 -14.75 -1.51
CA ALA A 190 -1.19 -15.28 -2.25
C ALA A 190 -1.59 -16.43 -3.20
N ASP A 191 -2.61 -17.25 -2.84
CA ASP A 191 -3.13 -18.33 -3.69
C ASP A 191 -3.66 -17.85 -5.05
N PHE A 192 -3.96 -16.55 -5.21
CA PHE A 192 -4.33 -15.97 -6.51
C PHE A 192 -3.12 -15.77 -7.44
N GLY A 193 -1.90 -15.97 -6.96
CA GLY A 193 -0.67 -15.87 -7.76
C GLY A 193 -0.21 -14.44 -8.06
N TYR A 194 -0.67 -13.46 -7.29
CA TYR A 194 -0.27 -12.05 -7.40
C TYR A 194 0.46 -11.58 -6.14
N PRO A 195 1.36 -10.57 -6.25
CA PRO A 195 2.04 -10.02 -5.09
C PRO A 195 1.06 -9.54 -4.02
N VAL A 196 1.34 -9.95 -2.78
CA VAL A 196 0.55 -9.53 -1.62
C VAL A 196 1.25 -8.39 -0.90
N VAL A 197 0.52 -7.30 -0.74
CA VAL A 197 0.92 -6.13 0.03
C VAL A 197 0.30 -6.19 1.41
N PHE A 198 1.07 -5.96 2.45
CA PHE A 198 0.55 -5.77 3.79
C PHE A 198 0.59 -4.29 4.18
N ASP A 199 -0.59 -3.74 4.43
CA ASP A 199 -0.74 -2.36 4.90
C ASP A 199 -0.60 -2.30 6.42
N VAL A 200 0.60 -1.96 6.87
CA VAL A 200 0.94 -1.88 8.29
C VAL A 200 0.12 -0.82 9.00
N THR A 201 -0.01 0.37 8.38
CA THR A 201 -0.59 1.54 9.05
C THR A 201 -2.10 1.52 9.11
N HIS A 202 -2.79 1.16 8.02
CA HIS A 202 -4.25 1.11 8.04
C HIS A 202 -4.83 -0.11 8.78
N SER A 203 -4.05 -1.16 8.98
CA SER A 203 -4.43 -2.29 9.85
C SER A 203 -4.57 -1.91 11.32
N LEU A 204 -4.02 -0.76 11.70
CA LEU A 204 -4.01 -0.24 13.08
C LEU A 204 -5.14 0.75 13.35
N GLN A 205 -5.96 1.07 12.35
CA GLN A 205 -7.05 2.01 12.51
C GLN A 205 -8.14 1.45 13.45
N LEU A 206 -8.75 2.34 14.19
CA LEU A 206 -9.97 2.10 14.97
C LEU A 206 -11.09 2.95 14.33
N PRO A 207 -11.77 2.42 13.30
CA PRO A 207 -12.72 3.19 12.51
C PRO A 207 -13.85 3.74 13.36
N GLY A 208 -14.10 5.06 13.30
CA GLY A 208 -15.17 5.71 14.03
C GLY A 208 -14.97 5.83 15.55
N ALA A 209 -13.79 5.49 16.09
CA ALA A 209 -13.50 5.62 17.52
C ALA A 209 -13.01 7.02 17.94
N GLY A 210 -12.67 7.89 16.99
CA GLY A 210 -12.25 9.28 17.23
C GLY A 210 -13.41 10.28 17.05
N GLU A 211 -13.30 11.42 17.68
CA GLU A 211 -14.24 12.54 17.50
C GLU A 211 -13.91 13.27 16.17
N GLY A 212 -14.48 12.76 15.05
CA GLY A 212 -14.27 13.34 13.71
C GLY A 212 -13.01 12.90 12.98
N GLU A 213 -12.14 12.12 13.61
CA GLU A 213 -10.93 11.55 13.05
C GLU A 213 -10.85 10.03 13.27
N THR A 214 -10.06 9.35 12.45
CA THR A 214 -9.79 7.92 12.66
C THR A 214 -8.76 7.76 13.77
N ALA A 215 -9.15 7.14 14.88
CA ALA A 215 -8.21 6.73 15.91
C ALA A 215 -7.36 5.53 15.45
N GLY A 216 -6.24 5.27 16.12
CA GLY A 216 -5.37 4.14 15.77
C GLY A 216 -4.35 3.78 16.83
N GLU A 217 -3.78 2.59 16.71
CA GLU A 217 -2.84 2.02 17.68
C GLU A 217 -1.45 1.81 17.06
N ARG A 218 -0.76 2.89 16.71
CA ARG A 218 0.59 2.88 16.10
C ARG A 218 1.60 1.96 16.80
N ARG A 219 1.46 1.76 18.11
CA ARG A 219 2.35 0.88 18.90
C ARG A 219 2.46 -0.55 18.36
N PHE A 220 1.49 -0.99 17.57
CA PHE A 220 1.47 -2.32 16.96
C PHE A 220 2.05 -2.37 15.54
N ALA A 221 2.54 -1.26 14.99
CA ALA A 221 3.11 -1.22 13.64
C ALA A 221 4.28 -2.21 13.48
N GLU A 222 5.27 -2.14 14.34
CA GLU A 222 6.44 -3.02 14.28
C GLU A 222 6.09 -4.51 14.55
N PRO A 223 5.30 -4.87 15.58
CA PRO A 223 4.84 -6.25 15.75
C PRO A 223 4.10 -6.82 14.53
N LEU A 224 3.19 -6.07 13.91
CA LEU A 224 2.44 -6.53 12.76
C LEU A 224 3.31 -6.62 11.49
N ALA A 225 4.24 -5.68 11.30
CA ALA A 225 5.21 -5.74 10.21
C ALA A 225 6.06 -7.01 10.29
N ARG A 226 6.57 -7.37 11.48
CA ARG A 226 7.31 -8.62 11.67
C ARG A 226 6.46 -9.86 11.39
N ALA A 227 5.22 -9.88 11.86
CA ALA A 227 4.31 -11.00 11.61
C ALA A 227 4.00 -11.16 10.10
N ALA A 228 3.78 -10.07 9.39
CA ALA A 228 3.57 -10.07 7.94
C ALA A 228 4.83 -10.53 7.18
N ALA A 229 6.02 -10.07 7.58
CA ALA A 229 7.28 -10.53 7.04
C ALA A 229 7.49 -12.05 7.24
N ALA A 230 7.11 -12.57 8.40
CA ALA A 230 7.21 -14.01 8.71
C ALA A 230 6.25 -14.88 7.88
N ILE A 231 5.10 -14.34 7.48
CA ILE A 231 4.15 -15.00 6.57
C ILE A 231 4.66 -14.99 5.12
N GLY A 232 5.55 -14.05 4.78
CA GLY A 232 6.13 -13.95 3.45
C GLY A 232 5.34 -13.05 2.50
N VAL A 233 4.86 -11.90 2.99
CA VAL A 233 4.28 -10.86 2.11
C VAL A 233 5.36 -10.30 1.18
N ASP A 234 4.96 -9.91 -0.03
CA ASP A 234 5.88 -9.39 -1.03
C ASP A 234 6.22 -7.91 -0.80
N VAL A 235 5.31 -7.13 -0.22
CA VAL A 235 5.47 -5.68 -0.06
C VAL A 235 4.88 -5.22 1.27
N MET A 236 5.58 -4.32 1.95
CA MET A 236 5.04 -3.52 3.06
C MET A 236 4.52 -2.18 2.53
N PHE A 237 3.30 -1.84 2.92
CA PHE A 237 2.75 -0.51 2.73
C PHE A 237 2.77 0.23 4.07
N ILE A 238 3.44 1.38 4.14
CA ILE A 238 3.65 2.12 5.39
C ILE A 238 3.46 3.61 5.15
N GLU A 239 2.43 4.20 5.73
CA GLU A 239 2.33 5.67 5.76
C GLU A 239 3.29 6.24 6.78
N VAL A 240 4.05 7.25 6.38
CA VAL A 240 5.09 7.90 7.17
C VAL A 240 4.91 9.41 7.18
N HIS A 241 5.30 10.04 8.27
CA HIS A 241 5.25 11.49 8.43
C HIS A 241 6.43 11.99 9.26
N ASP A 242 6.95 13.19 9.00
CA ASP A 242 8.01 13.81 9.78
C ASP A 242 7.54 14.20 11.20
N ASP A 243 6.30 14.66 11.33
CA ASP A 243 5.62 14.89 12.61
C ASP A 243 4.18 14.37 12.59
N PRO A 244 3.92 13.09 12.90
CA PRO A 244 2.56 12.53 12.87
C PRO A 244 1.54 13.23 13.77
N ALA A 245 1.97 13.99 14.77
CA ALA A 245 1.06 14.74 15.62
C ALA A 245 0.49 15.98 14.91
N ALA A 246 1.20 16.51 13.92
CA ALA A 246 0.78 17.61 13.07
C ALA A 246 0.13 17.18 11.76
N ALA A 247 0.06 15.87 11.49
CA ALA A 247 -0.47 15.35 10.23
C ALA A 247 -1.95 15.73 10.01
N LEU A 248 -2.29 16.15 8.80
CA LEU A 248 -3.63 16.56 8.41
C LEU A 248 -4.57 15.35 8.13
N SER A 249 -4.03 14.14 8.11
CA SER A 249 -4.78 12.88 7.93
C SER A 249 -4.08 11.74 8.65
N ASP A 250 -4.84 10.85 9.28
CA ASP A 250 -4.40 9.58 9.88
C ASP A 250 -3.18 9.67 10.81
N GLY A 251 -3.01 10.82 11.46
CA GLY A 251 -1.86 11.08 12.35
C GLY A 251 -1.69 10.05 13.47
N SER A 252 -2.77 9.38 13.90
CA SER A 252 -2.73 8.34 14.93
C SER A 252 -2.07 7.03 14.49
N THR A 253 -2.02 6.76 13.18
CA THR A 253 -1.48 5.51 12.61
C THR A 253 -0.20 5.71 11.80
N GLN A 254 0.03 6.89 11.21
CA GLN A 254 1.26 7.15 10.45
C GLN A 254 2.51 6.92 11.30
N LEU A 255 3.50 6.26 10.75
CA LEU A 255 4.79 6.02 11.42
C LEU A 255 5.65 7.29 11.37
N PRO A 256 6.28 7.73 12.48
CA PRO A 256 7.35 8.72 12.39
C PRO A 256 8.44 8.24 11.43
N ILE A 257 8.79 9.04 10.42
CA ILE A 257 9.70 8.61 9.36
C ILE A 257 11.05 8.14 9.88
N GLY A 258 11.55 8.75 10.96
CA GLY A 258 12.78 8.32 11.63
C GLY A 258 12.74 6.89 12.22
N ARG A 259 11.56 6.25 12.27
CA ARG A 259 11.40 4.84 12.68
C ARG A 259 11.38 3.87 11.50
N LEU A 260 11.26 4.37 10.26
CA LEU A 260 11.10 3.55 9.06
C LEU A 260 12.28 2.59 8.86
N GLN A 261 13.52 3.07 9.01
CA GLN A 261 14.71 2.24 8.84
C GLN A 261 14.73 1.07 9.81
N ALA A 262 14.54 1.31 11.11
CA ALA A 262 14.57 0.25 12.12
C ALA A 262 13.47 -0.80 11.90
N LEU A 263 12.26 -0.36 11.54
CA LEU A 263 11.15 -1.26 11.22
C LEU A 263 11.50 -2.15 10.01
N LEU A 264 12.05 -1.57 8.94
CA LEU A 264 12.41 -2.32 7.73
C LEU A 264 13.57 -3.29 7.99
N GLU A 265 14.60 -2.90 8.76
CA GLU A 265 15.70 -3.80 9.12
C GLU A 265 15.20 -5.03 9.87
N GLU A 266 14.25 -4.86 10.80
CA GLU A 266 13.63 -5.99 11.51
C GLU A 266 12.80 -6.86 10.56
N ALA A 267 11.97 -6.24 9.71
CA ALA A 267 11.12 -6.96 8.76
C ALA A 267 11.98 -7.77 7.76
N LEU A 268 13.05 -7.19 7.24
CA LEU A 268 13.97 -7.86 6.32
C LEU A 268 14.64 -9.08 6.96
N ARG A 269 15.10 -8.98 8.22
CA ARG A 269 15.68 -10.13 8.94
C ARG A 269 14.68 -11.27 9.10
N VAL A 270 13.45 -10.95 9.46
CA VAL A 270 12.38 -11.94 9.61
C VAL A 270 12.00 -12.57 8.27
N HIS A 271 11.84 -11.76 7.24
CA HIS A 271 11.52 -12.21 5.88
C HIS A 271 12.59 -13.17 5.33
N SER A 272 13.86 -12.81 5.47
CA SER A 272 14.98 -13.67 5.05
C SER A 272 15.00 -15.00 5.80
N ALA A 273 14.74 -14.99 7.11
CA ALA A 273 14.69 -16.23 7.91
C ALA A 273 13.50 -17.12 7.53
N ALA A 274 12.36 -16.55 7.14
CA ALA A 274 11.20 -17.30 6.68
C ALA A 274 11.46 -17.94 5.30
N ALA A 275 12.06 -17.20 4.37
CA ALA A 275 12.42 -17.70 3.05
C ALA A 275 13.41 -18.89 3.10
N THR A 276 14.40 -18.85 3.99
CA THR A 276 15.37 -19.95 4.19
C THR A 276 14.69 -21.24 4.62
N ARG A 277 13.71 -21.17 5.52
CA ARG A 277 12.96 -22.37 5.99
C ARG A 277 12.10 -22.98 4.90
N ALA A 278 11.55 -22.19 3.99
CA ALA A 278 10.75 -22.69 2.87
C ALA A 278 11.60 -23.50 1.90
N VAL A 279 12.85 -23.09 1.65
CA VAL A 279 13.82 -23.82 0.81
C VAL A 279 14.20 -25.16 1.47
N ASP A 280 14.48 -25.18 2.78
CA ASP A 280 14.88 -26.41 3.50
C ASP A 280 13.74 -27.44 3.53
N GLN A 281 12.47 -27.03 3.57
CA GLN A 281 11.32 -27.93 3.54
C GLN A 281 11.03 -28.48 2.14
N GLY A 282 11.39 -27.76 1.07
CA GLY A 282 11.23 -28.22 -0.32
C GLY A 282 12.23 -29.28 -0.77
N VAL A 283 13.32 -29.48 -0.03
CA VAL A 283 14.35 -30.51 -0.31
C VAL A 283 14.04 -31.85 0.39
N ALA A 284 13.05 -31.89 1.30
CA ALA A 284 12.68 -33.06 2.10
C ALA A 284 11.42 -33.82 1.62
N SER A 285 10.92 -33.54 0.40
CA SER A 285 9.74 -34.22 -0.18
C SER A 285 10.08 -35.02 -1.44
#